data_1e275de5e2af1c36eccbadea4cb6b4c3
#
_entry.id   1e275de5e2af1c36eccbadea4cb6b4c3
#
_cell.length_a   1.000
_cell.length_b   1.000
_cell.length_c   1.000
_cell.angle_alpha   90.00
_cell.angle_beta   90.00
_cell.angle_gamma   90.00
#
_symmetry.space_group_name_H-M   'P 1'
#
loop_
_entity.id
_entity.type
_entity.pdbx_description
1 polymer ?
#
loop_
_entity_poly.entity_id
_entity_poly.type
_entity_poly.pdbx_seq_one_letter_code
_entity_poly.pdbx_strand_id
1 'polypeptide(L)'
;MKLHIIGSSSDGNGYVLEAESSALVIEAGVPLKAVKQALGWNIAKVSGCIITHEHGDHAGRVKEYLQDTVMPICASFGTAEAMASRTEGLRRGLTVVKSGELYELGDFKIIPQRLELIDSDGGHYTHDAAEPFCYQIHHPEMGAVLFATDTYCLPRRFTGLASILIECNYAQDILDRNVALGIVDEKRRDRTVTSHMSLDNCIHELTHKTDLGDVRRIVLIHGSDDNSDPGRFKREVAAATGKTVIVAQAGMTIDFNNKPF
;
A
#
# COMPACT_ATOMS: atom_id res chain seq x y z
N MET A 1 8.15 15.81 7.29
CA MET A 1 7.69 14.66 6.45
C MET A 1 6.41 15.01 5.73
N LYS A 2 6.33 14.69 4.45
CA LYS A 2 5.10 14.77 3.63
C LYS A 2 4.80 13.39 3.05
N LEU A 3 3.52 13.07 2.87
CA LEU A 3 3.05 11.95 2.08
C LEU A 3 2.43 12.51 0.80
N HIS A 4 3.00 12.20 -0.34
CA HIS A 4 2.42 12.48 -1.66
C HIS A 4 1.72 11.23 -2.17
N ILE A 5 0.45 11.35 -2.54
CA ILE A 5 -0.36 10.31 -3.15
C ILE A 5 -0.41 10.60 -4.65
N ILE A 6 0.38 9.86 -5.43
CA ILE A 6 0.46 10.04 -6.88
C ILE A 6 -0.71 9.34 -7.57
N GLY A 7 -1.03 8.14 -7.10
CA GLY A 7 -2.17 7.33 -7.50
C GLY A 7 -2.54 6.36 -6.38
N SER A 8 -3.83 5.98 -6.29
CA SER A 8 -4.34 5.08 -5.25
C SER A 8 -5.61 4.36 -5.73
N SER A 9 -5.52 3.67 -6.87
CA SER A 9 -6.61 2.92 -7.48
C SER A 9 -6.08 1.83 -8.41
N SER A 10 -6.96 1.04 -9.01
CA SER A 10 -6.61 0.03 -10.02
C SER A 10 -5.99 0.61 -11.31
N ASP A 11 -6.01 1.92 -11.52
CA ASP A 11 -5.32 2.57 -12.63
C ASP A 11 -3.82 2.76 -12.37
N GLY A 12 -3.41 2.77 -11.10
CA GLY A 12 -2.02 2.85 -10.70
C GLY A 12 -1.84 3.36 -9.28
N ASN A 13 -0.97 2.67 -8.56
CA ASN A 13 -0.60 2.96 -7.19
C ASN A 13 0.81 3.54 -7.15
N GLY A 14 0.98 4.62 -6.41
CA GLY A 14 2.28 5.25 -6.21
C GLY A 14 2.20 6.30 -5.12
N TYR A 15 3.08 6.18 -4.13
CA TYR A 15 3.13 7.08 -2.98
C TYR A 15 4.58 7.49 -2.73
N VAL A 16 4.78 8.67 -2.17
CA VAL A 16 6.11 9.14 -1.79
C VAL A 16 6.08 9.66 -0.36
N LEU A 17 6.87 9.07 0.51
CA LEU A 17 7.19 9.60 1.82
C LEU A 17 8.42 10.52 1.67
N GLU A 18 8.20 11.82 1.77
CA GLU A 18 9.24 12.85 1.60
C GLU A 18 9.63 13.45 2.94
N ALA A 19 10.85 13.15 3.40
CA ALA A 19 11.53 13.82 4.52
C ALA A 19 12.29 15.08 4.05
N GLU A 20 12.92 15.78 4.97
CA GLU A 20 13.75 16.94 4.64
C GLU A 20 14.90 16.57 3.69
N SER A 21 15.67 15.51 4.01
CA SER A 21 16.88 15.09 3.29
C SER A 21 16.70 13.86 2.41
N SER A 22 15.67 13.06 2.62
CA SER A 22 15.47 11.76 1.96
C SER A 22 14.02 11.54 1.53
N ALA A 23 13.79 10.58 0.64
CA ALA A 23 12.44 10.16 0.25
C ALA A 23 12.40 8.65 0.00
N LEU A 24 11.25 8.03 0.26
CA LEU A 24 10.96 6.65 -0.07
C LEU A 24 9.76 6.61 -1.02
N VAL A 25 9.92 5.91 -2.12
CA VAL A 25 8.80 5.61 -3.04
C VAL A 25 8.17 4.29 -2.63
N ILE A 26 6.85 4.24 -2.64
CA ILE A 26 6.07 3.03 -2.41
C ILE A 26 5.24 2.80 -3.67
N GLU A 27 5.38 1.64 -4.27
CA GLU A 27 4.84 1.21 -5.55
C GLU A 27 5.40 1.94 -6.78
N ALA A 28 5.35 1.26 -7.92
CA ALA A 28 5.73 1.75 -9.24
C ALA A 28 4.63 1.48 -10.28
N GLY A 29 3.37 1.66 -9.89
CA GLY A 29 2.22 1.62 -10.80
C GLY A 29 1.99 2.91 -11.58
N VAL A 30 2.60 4.01 -11.14
CA VAL A 30 2.48 5.33 -11.74
C VAL A 30 3.71 5.72 -12.56
N PRO A 31 3.60 6.63 -13.55
CA PRO A 31 4.76 7.12 -14.29
C PRO A 31 5.81 7.77 -13.40
N LEU A 32 7.09 7.46 -13.59
CA LEU A 32 8.22 8.07 -12.85
C LEU A 32 8.23 9.59 -12.94
N LYS A 33 7.76 10.14 -14.07
CA LYS A 33 7.61 11.60 -14.26
C LYS A 33 6.74 12.23 -13.17
N ALA A 34 5.64 11.56 -12.77
CA ALA A 34 4.75 12.06 -11.73
C ALA A 34 5.42 12.05 -10.35
N VAL A 35 6.23 11.04 -10.05
CA VAL A 35 7.08 11.00 -8.85
C VAL A 35 8.11 12.13 -8.86
N LYS A 36 8.80 12.34 -9.99
CA LYS A 36 9.76 13.47 -10.16
C LYS A 36 9.07 14.81 -9.93
N GLN A 37 7.86 15.01 -10.43
CA GLN A 37 7.09 16.25 -10.24
C GLN A 37 6.71 16.47 -8.78
N ALA A 38 6.24 15.45 -8.07
CA ALA A 38 5.89 15.53 -6.65
C ALA A 38 7.08 15.94 -5.77
N LEU A 39 8.30 15.50 -6.14
CA LEU A 39 9.57 15.85 -5.48
C LEU A 39 10.22 17.12 -6.01
N GLY A 40 9.51 17.95 -6.79
CA GLY A 40 10.11 19.15 -7.39
C GLY A 40 11.33 18.83 -8.26
N TRP A 41 11.34 17.68 -8.94
CA TRP A 41 12.43 17.13 -9.76
C TRP A 41 13.70 16.72 -8.99
N ASN A 42 13.69 16.76 -7.68
CA ASN A 42 14.82 16.31 -6.85
C ASN A 42 14.77 14.79 -6.60
N ILE A 43 14.93 14.01 -7.66
CA ILE A 43 14.92 12.54 -7.58
C ILE A 43 16.14 11.99 -6.83
N ALA A 44 17.23 12.77 -6.73
CA ALA A 44 18.46 12.34 -6.06
C ALA A 44 18.27 12.09 -4.55
N LYS A 45 17.22 12.66 -3.94
CA LYS A 45 16.91 12.40 -2.51
C LYS A 45 16.17 11.07 -2.28
N VAL A 46 15.76 10.36 -3.34
CA VAL A 46 15.05 9.08 -3.18
C VAL A 46 16.03 7.99 -2.78
N SER A 47 15.83 7.45 -1.59
CA SER A 47 16.67 6.40 -1.01
C SER A 47 16.32 5.00 -1.53
N GLY A 48 15.13 4.81 -2.09
CA GLY A 48 14.68 3.55 -2.66
C GLY A 48 13.21 3.52 -3.01
N CYS A 49 12.80 2.42 -3.63
CA CYS A 49 11.41 2.09 -3.93
C CYS A 49 11.08 0.72 -3.33
N ILE A 50 9.92 0.56 -2.72
CA ILE A 50 9.41 -0.73 -2.24
C ILE A 50 8.16 -1.12 -3.02
N ILE A 51 8.08 -2.39 -3.41
CA ILE A 51 6.97 -2.95 -4.18
C ILE A 51 6.30 -4.04 -3.34
N THR A 52 4.98 -3.99 -3.22
CA THR A 52 4.21 -4.99 -2.47
C THR A 52 4.06 -6.28 -3.26
N HIS A 53 3.70 -6.19 -4.54
CA HIS A 53 3.48 -7.34 -5.42
C HIS A 53 3.57 -6.93 -6.91
N GLU A 54 3.50 -7.92 -7.81
CA GLU A 54 3.82 -7.79 -9.24
C GLU A 54 2.67 -7.31 -10.14
N HIS A 55 1.48 -7.00 -9.63
CA HIS A 55 0.39 -6.55 -10.50
C HIS A 55 0.69 -5.22 -11.20
N GLY A 56 0.04 -5.03 -12.35
CA GLY A 56 0.37 -3.92 -13.26
C GLY A 56 0.18 -2.54 -12.65
N ASP A 57 -0.83 -2.38 -11.83
CA ASP A 57 -1.14 -1.14 -11.11
C ASP A 57 -0.21 -0.87 -9.91
N HIS A 58 0.63 -1.83 -9.52
CA HIS A 58 1.66 -1.69 -8.47
C HIS A 58 3.08 -1.69 -9.01
N ALA A 59 3.38 -2.51 -10.02
CA ALA A 59 4.71 -2.72 -10.54
C ALA A 59 4.86 -2.45 -12.05
N GLY A 60 3.80 -2.05 -12.74
CA GLY A 60 3.79 -1.93 -14.20
C GLY A 60 4.80 -0.96 -14.79
N ARG A 61 5.34 -0.04 -13.99
CA ARG A 61 6.36 0.94 -14.40
C ARG A 61 7.76 0.64 -13.87
N VAL A 62 7.98 -0.48 -13.18
CA VAL A 62 9.29 -0.83 -12.58
C VAL A 62 10.43 -0.75 -13.59
N LYS A 63 10.21 -1.15 -14.84
CA LYS A 63 11.24 -1.04 -15.91
C LYS A 63 11.68 0.41 -16.14
N GLU A 64 10.74 1.37 -16.21
CA GLU A 64 11.03 2.79 -16.34
C GLU A 64 11.87 3.29 -15.16
N TYR A 65 11.51 2.89 -13.93
CA TYR A 65 12.24 3.26 -12.73
C TYR A 65 13.68 2.73 -12.72
N LEU A 66 13.89 1.47 -13.12
CA LEU A 66 15.23 0.88 -13.21
C LEU A 66 16.10 1.49 -14.31
N GLN A 67 15.50 1.92 -15.41
CA GLN A 67 16.24 2.50 -16.53
C GLN A 67 16.63 3.96 -16.27
N ASP A 68 15.78 4.71 -15.61
CA ASP A 68 15.91 6.16 -15.48
C ASP A 68 16.42 6.62 -14.11
N THR A 69 16.70 5.69 -13.19
CA THR A 69 17.20 6.00 -11.84
C THR A 69 18.23 4.97 -11.38
N VAL A 70 18.96 5.33 -10.32
CA VAL A 70 19.90 4.44 -9.60
C VAL A 70 19.35 3.98 -8.24
N MET A 71 18.09 4.33 -7.91
CA MET A 71 17.49 3.94 -6.64
C MET A 71 17.30 2.42 -6.58
N PRO A 72 17.59 1.77 -5.44
CA PRO A 72 17.27 0.36 -5.26
C PRO A 72 15.76 0.15 -5.26
N ILE A 73 15.28 -0.90 -5.95
CA ILE A 73 13.88 -1.30 -5.95
C ILE A 73 13.77 -2.64 -5.22
N CYS A 74 13.10 -2.62 -4.08
CA CYS A 74 12.99 -3.74 -3.17
C CYS A 74 11.65 -4.47 -3.37
N ALA A 75 11.70 -5.80 -3.48
CA ALA A 75 10.54 -6.66 -3.58
C ALA A 75 10.82 -8.03 -2.94
N SER A 76 9.79 -8.84 -2.68
CA SER A 76 9.96 -10.25 -2.31
C SER A 76 10.62 -11.04 -3.42
N PHE A 77 11.12 -12.24 -3.12
CA PHE A 77 11.66 -13.13 -4.14
C PHE A 77 10.61 -13.50 -5.19
N GLY A 78 9.40 -13.92 -4.74
CA GLY A 78 8.33 -14.30 -5.65
C GLY A 78 7.86 -13.15 -6.54
N THR A 79 7.67 -11.95 -5.98
CA THR A 79 7.35 -10.74 -6.73
C THR A 79 8.44 -10.40 -7.75
N ALA A 80 9.72 -10.48 -7.36
CA ALA A 80 10.84 -10.20 -8.26
C ALA A 80 10.92 -11.19 -9.44
N GLU A 81 10.72 -12.50 -9.19
CA GLU A 81 10.68 -13.51 -10.24
C GLU A 81 9.46 -13.33 -11.17
N ALA A 82 8.28 -13.03 -10.61
CA ALA A 82 7.07 -12.78 -11.39
C ALA A 82 7.21 -11.54 -12.30
N MET A 83 7.80 -10.46 -11.82
CA MET A 83 8.13 -9.30 -12.65
C MET A 83 9.16 -9.62 -13.74
N ALA A 84 10.20 -10.37 -13.38
CA ALA A 84 11.28 -10.74 -14.30
C ALA A 84 10.80 -11.67 -15.42
N SER A 85 9.84 -12.55 -15.15
CA SER A 85 9.24 -13.44 -16.16
C SER A 85 8.52 -12.66 -17.29
N ARG A 86 8.04 -11.45 -16.98
CA ARG A 86 7.34 -10.57 -17.93
C ARG A 86 8.28 -9.61 -18.66
N THR A 87 9.51 -9.41 -18.15
CA THR A 87 10.45 -8.41 -18.69
C THR A 87 11.89 -8.88 -18.55
N GLU A 88 12.53 -9.21 -19.67
CA GLU A 88 13.91 -9.67 -19.71
C GLU A 88 14.88 -8.66 -19.07
N GLY A 89 15.83 -9.15 -18.29
CA GLY A 89 16.87 -8.36 -17.62
C GLY A 89 16.44 -7.62 -16.35
N LEU A 90 15.14 -7.58 -16.03
CA LEU A 90 14.60 -6.82 -14.90
C LEU A 90 15.12 -7.35 -13.55
N ARG A 91 15.33 -8.67 -13.43
CA ARG A 91 15.79 -9.33 -12.20
C ARG A 91 17.10 -8.78 -11.63
N ARG A 92 18.02 -8.34 -12.48
CA ARG A 92 19.34 -7.84 -12.07
C ARG A 92 19.28 -6.47 -11.38
N GLY A 93 18.22 -5.70 -11.63
CA GLY A 93 18.01 -4.38 -11.03
C GLY A 93 17.21 -4.39 -9.72
N LEU A 94 16.66 -5.56 -9.34
CA LEU A 94 15.81 -5.69 -8.15
C LEU A 94 16.62 -6.17 -6.94
N THR A 95 16.35 -5.57 -5.78
CA THR A 95 16.86 -5.99 -4.47
C THR A 95 15.81 -6.89 -3.81
N VAL A 96 16.17 -8.14 -3.57
CA VAL A 96 15.27 -9.07 -2.87
C VAL A 96 15.34 -8.84 -1.38
N VAL A 97 14.15 -8.65 -0.78
CA VAL A 97 13.96 -8.53 0.66
C VAL A 97 13.13 -9.70 1.18
N LYS A 98 13.31 -10.05 2.48
CA LYS A 98 12.65 -11.19 3.12
C LYS A 98 11.72 -10.72 4.22
N SER A 99 10.62 -11.44 4.39
CA SER A 99 9.65 -11.18 5.45
C SER A 99 10.30 -11.23 6.83
N GLY A 100 9.99 -10.23 7.66
CA GLY A 100 10.48 -10.12 9.04
C GLY A 100 11.89 -9.57 9.20
N GLU A 101 12.67 -9.40 8.13
CA GLU A 101 14.02 -8.83 8.20
C GLU A 101 13.97 -7.28 8.11
N LEU A 102 14.89 -6.62 8.81
CA LEU A 102 15.05 -5.17 8.77
C LEU A 102 16.00 -4.77 7.64
N TYR A 103 15.58 -3.81 6.82
CA TYR A 103 16.40 -3.19 5.77
C TYR A 103 16.45 -1.68 5.95
N GLU A 104 17.57 -1.07 5.58
CA GLU A 104 17.78 0.37 5.64
C GLU A 104 17.90 0.94 4.21
N LEU A 105 17.07 1.94 3.92
CA LEU A 105 17.09 2.71 2.68
C LEU A 105 17.26 4.19 3.04
N GLY A 106 18.49 4.65 3.10
CA GLY A 106 18.82 5.94 3.69
C GLY A 106 18.38 6.01 5.15
N ASP A 107 17.59 7.02 5.52
CA ASP A 107 17.05 7.17 6.88
C ASP A 107 15.78 6.34 7.13
N PHE A 108 15.27 5.67 6.10
CA PHE A 108 14.11 4.78 6.23
C PHE A 108 14.52 3.38 6.64
N LYS A 109 13.83 2.82 7.64
CA LYS A 109 13.91 1.42 8.04
C LYS A 109 12.64 0.73 7.61
N ILE A 110 12.76 -0.35 6.83
CA ILE A 110 11.62 -1.11 6.33
C ILE A 110 11.65 -2.54 6.87
N ILE A 111 10.51 -3.05 7.26
CA ILE A 111 10.31 -4.45 7.65
C ILE A 111 9.17 -5.00 6.82
N PRO A 112 9.47 -5.80 5.77
CA PRO A 112 8.45 -6.49 4.99
C PRO A 112 7.74 -7.54 5.85
N GLN A 113 6.44 -7.75 5.60
CA GLN A 113 5.66 -8.82 6.22
C GLN A 113 4.86 -9.52 5.14
N ARG A 114 4.99 -10.84 5.03
CA ARG A 114 4.24 -11.62 4.04
C ARG A 114 2.74 -11.59 4.36
N LEU A 115 1.94 -11.36 3.35
CA LEU A 115 0.48 -11.32 3.40
C LEU A 115 -0.15 -12.71 3.14
N GLU A 116 0.47 -13.75 3.61
CA GLU A 116 -0.09 -15.10 3.53
C GLU A 116 -0.85 -15.40 4.82
N LEU A 117 -2.12 -15.75 4.66
CA LEU A 117 -2.97 -16.16 5.76
C LEU A 117 -3.39 -17.61 5.56
N ILE A 118 -3.14 -18.38 6.58
CA ILE A 118 -3.66 -19.74 6.68
C ILE A 118 -4.74 -19.69 7.75
N ASP A 119 -5.98 -19.99 7.38
CA ASP A 119 -7.06 -20.12 8.36
C ASP A 119 -6.91 -21.40 9.20
N SER A 120 -7.78 -21.56 10.22
CA SER A 120 -7.81 -22.75 11.09
C SER A 120 -8.09 -24.05 10.33
N ASP A 121 -8.64 -23.97 9.15
CA ASP A 121 -9.06 -25.10 8.32
C ASP A 121 -8.06 -25.38 7.18
N GLY A 122 -6.93 -24.64 7.15
CA GLY A 122 -5.88 -24.75 6.14
C GLY A 122 -6.20 -24.03 4.83
N GLY A 123 -7.22 -23.18 4.80
CA GLY A 123 -7.52 -22.30 3.67
C GLY A 123 -6.49 -21.18 3.55
N HIS A 124 -6.01 -20.94 2.34
CA HIS A 124 -5.10 -19.85 2.05
C HIS A 124 -5.90 -18.64 1.55
N TYR A 125 -5.82 -17.55 2.27
CA TYR A 125 -6.35 -16.24 1.83
C TYR A 125 -5.18 -15.36 1.43
N THR A 126 -4.85 -15.36 0.16
CA THR A 126 -3.84 -14.46 -0.41
C THR A 126 -4.45 -13.75 -1.60
N HIS A 127 -4.02 -12.51 -1.81
CA HIS A 127 -4.15 -11.88 -3.10
C HIS A 127 -3.50 -12.79 -4.16
N ASP A 128 -4.04 -12.83 -5.38
CA ASP A 128 -3.55 -13.66 -6.50
C ASP A 128 -2.17 -13.20 -7.04
N ALA A 129 -1.22 -13.02 -6.12
CA ALA A 129 0.15 -12.58 -6.35
C ALA A 129 1.15 -13.63 -5.85
N ALA A 130 2.36 -13.63 -6.41
CA ALA A 130 3.37 -14.67 -6.16
C ALA A 130 3.87 -14.70 -4.71
N GLU A 131 4.15 -13.53 -4.13
CA GLU A 131 4.59 -13.39 -2.74
C GLU A 131 4.34 -11.95 -2.25
N PRO A 132 3.07 -11.58 -1.97
CA PRO A 132 2.71 -10.22 -1.61
C PRO A 132 3.18 -9.85 -0.20
N PHE A 133 3.64 -8.60 -0.05
CA PHE A 133 4.08 -8.03 1.22
C PHE A 133 3.26 -6.80 1.61
N CYS A 134 3.00 -6.62 2.92
CA CYS A 134 2.83 -5.31 3.52
C CYS A 134 4.16 -4.85 4.14
N TYR A 135 4.27 -3.57 4.46
CA TYR A 135 5.50 -2.99 4.99
C TYR A 135 5.25 -2.20 6.27
N GLN A 136 6.07 -2.45 7.28
CA GLN A 136 6.23 -1.51 8.38
C GLN A 136 7.43 -0.62 8.06
N ILE A 137 7.19 0.70 8.02
CA ILE A 137 8.17 1.70 7.59
C ILE A 137 8.42 2.64 8.75
N HIS A 138 9.66 2.87 9.10
CA HIS A 138 10.02 3.82 10.15
C HIS A 138 10.94 4.90 9.62
N HIS A 139 10.71 6.13 10.04
CA HIS A 139 11.59 7.28 9.83
C HIS A 139 11.51 8.22 11.05
N PRO A 140 12.62 8.89 11.48
CA PRO A 140 12.60 9.76 12.67
C PRO A 140 11.56 10.88 12.64
N GLU A 141 11.23 11.43 11.46
CA GLU A 141 10.24 12.50 11.33
C GLU A 141 8.78 12.03 11.44
N MET A 142 8.47 10.77 11.13
CA MET A 142 7.07 10.28 11.07
C MET A 142 6.75 9.19 12.09
N GLY A 143 7.77 8.56 12.70
CA GLY A 143 7.60 7.34 13.49
C GLY A 143 7.38 6.10 12.61
N ALA A 144 6.70 5.10 13.15
CA ALA A 144 6.39 3.87 12.42
C ALA A 144 5.05 3.99 11.66
N VAL A 145 5.04 3.54 10.43
CA VAL A 145 3.88 3.52 9.53
C VAL A 145 3.66 2.11 9.01
N LEU A 146 2.43 1.64 9.04
CA LEU A 146 2.01 0.43 8.32
C LEU A 146 1.51 0.83 6.93
N PHE A 147 1.99 0.16 5.90
CA PHE A 147 1.45 0.20 4.53
C PHE A 147 0.95 -1.19 4.15
N ALA A 148 -0.35 -1.34 3.94
CA ALA A 148 -1.00 -2.60 3.56
C ALA A 148 -2.05 -2.34 2.49
N THR A 149 -1.90 -2.99 1.34
CA THR A 149 -2.79 -2.92 0.19
C THR A 149 -2.98 -4.31 -0.40
N ASP A 150 -4.03 -4.49 -1.18
CA ASP A 150 -4.34 -5.73 -1.89
C ASP A 150 -4.28 -6.96 -0.97
N THR A 151 -5.04 -6.87 0.10
CA THR A 151 -5.12 -7.92 1.10
C THR A 151 -6.52 -8.00 1.72
N TYR A 152 -6.99 -9.20 1.93
CA TYR A 152 -8.24 -9.43 2.65
C TYR A 152 -8.14 -9.04 4.13
N CYS A 153 -6.97 -9.30 4.78
CA CYS A 153 -6.73 -8.99 6.18
C CYS A 153 -5.22 -8.87 6.48
N LEU A 154 -4.89 -8.40 7.69
CA LEU A 154 -3.50 -8.26 8.13
C LEU A 154 -2.93 -9.59 8.64
N PRO A 155 -1.65 -9.91 8.36
CA PRO A 155 -1.04 -11.20 8.68
C PRO A 155 -0.80 -11.39 10.18
N ARG A 156 -0.76 -10.32 10.96
CA ARG A 156 -0.50 -10.31 12.40
C ARG A 156 -1.00 -9.02 13.04
N ARG A 157 -0.91 -8.96 14.36
CA ARG A 157 -1.13 -7.72 15.10
C ARG A 157 0.07 -6.79 14.96
N PHE A 158 -0.20 -5.48 14.72
CA PHE A 158 0.79 -4.41 14.65
C PHE A 158 0.67 -3.45 15.84
N THR A 159 1.80 -3.04 16.40
CA THR A 159 1.88 -2.14 17.56
C THR A 159 2.91 -1.03 17.32
N GLY A 160 2.84 0.05 18.10
CA GLY A 160 3.80 1.16 18.04
C GLY A 160 3.73 1.98 16.75
N LEU A 161 2.58 1.99 16.08
CA LEU A 161 2.36 2.72 14.84
C LEU A 161 1.98 4.17 15.12
N ALA A 162 2.55 5.11 14.38
CA ALA A 162 2.17 6.52 14.38
C ALA A 162 1.12 6.85 13.31
N SER A 163 1.11 6.11 12.21
CA SER A 163 0.14 6.27 11.12
C SER A 163 -0.07 4.94 10.39
N ILE A 164 -1.20 4.82 9.67
CA ILE A 164 -1.56 3.61 8.93
C ILE A 164 -2.03 4.03 7.54
N LEU A 165 -1.47 3.42 6.50
CA LEU A 165 -2.02 3.41 5.14
C LEU A 165 -2.55 2.00 4.90
N ILE A 166 -3.87 1.85 4.77
CA ILE A 166 -4.53 0.55 4.67
C ILE A 166 -5.58 0.57 3.56
N GLU A 167 -5.66 -0.53 2.85
CA GLU A 167 -6.71 -0.71 1.86
C GLU A 167 -8.11 -0.61 2.48
N CYS A 168 -9.01 0.05 1.76
CA CYS A 168 -10.45 -0.01 1.99
C CYS A 168 -11.12 0.05 0.61
N ASN A 169 -11.23 -1.12 -0.03
CA ASN A 169 -11.52 -1.21 -1.46
C ASN A 169 -12.99 -1.07 -1.77
N TYR A 170 -13.87 -1.78 -1.05
CA TYR A 170 -15.29 -1.84 -1.37
C TYR A 170 -16.18 -1.92 -0.13
N ALA A 171 -17.48 -1.62 -0.30
CA ALA A 171 -18.53 -1.96 0.64
C ALA A 171 -19.41 -3.08 0.07
N GLN A 172 -19.74 -4.08 0.87
CA GLN A 172 -20.47 -5.27 0.44
C GLN A 172 -21.83 -4.92 -0.19
N ASP A 173 -22.58 -4.01 0.42
CA ASP A 173 -23.89 -3.57 -0.06
C ASP A 173 -23.83 -2.82 -1.41
N ILE A 174 -22.74 -2.06 -1.65
CA ILE A 174 -22.51 -1.39 -2.93
C ILE A 174 -22.15 -2.42 -4.00
N LEU A 175 -21.25 -3.34 -3.68
CA LEU A 175 -20.83 -4.42 -4.58
C LEU A 175 -22.03 -5.29 -4.99
N ASP A 176 -22.85 -5.74 -4.02
CA ASP A 176 -24.03 -6.57 -4.28
C ASP A 176 -25.05 -5.86 -5.17
N ARG A 177 -25.29 -4.55 -4.91
CA ARG A 177 -26.13 -3.73 -5.76
C ARG A 177 -25.56 -3.64 -7.18
N ASN A 178 -24.27 -3.44 -7.35
CA ASN A 178 -23.64 -3.31 -8.66
C ASN A 178 -23.66 -4.63 -9.45
N VAL A 179 -23.55 -5.76 -8.75
CA VAL A 179 -23.77 -7.09 -9.36
C VAL A 179 -25.22 -7.26 -9.81
N ALA A 180 -26.19 -6.91 -8.97
CA ALA A 180 -27.63 -7.00 -9.31
C ALA A 180 -28.01 -6.11 -10.50
N LEU A 181 -27.31 -4.98 -10.69
CA LEU A 181 -27.48 -4.06 -11.83
C LEU A 181 -26.67 -4.45 -13.07
N GLY A 182 -25.85 -5.51 -13.00
CA GLY A 182 -24.98 -5.94 -14.10
C GLY A 182 -23.80 -5.00 -14.39
N ILE A 183 -23.47 -4.09 -13.45
CA ILE A 183 -22.29 -3.19 -13.53
C ILE A 183 -21.02 -3.98 -13.26
N VAL A 184 -21.08 -4.92 -12.31
CA VAL A 184 -19.98 -5.83 -11.94
C VAL A 184 -20.44 -7.25 -12.22
N ASP A 185 -19.63 -8.03 -12.95
CA ASP A 185 -19.92 -9.45 -13.19
C ASP A 185 -19.55 -10.31 -11.96
N GLU A 186 -20.13 -11.51 -11.86
CA GLU A 186 -19.94 -12.41 -10.72
C GLU A 186 -18.46 -12.83 -10.52
N LYS A 187 -17.70 -13.01 -11.60
CA LYS A 187 -16.28 -13.41 -11.50
C LYS A 187 -15.44 -12.28 -10.89
N ARG A 188 -15.69 -11.03 -11.32
CA ARG A 188 -15.05 -9.87 -10.74
C ARG A 188 -15.43 -9.71 -9.27
N ARG A 189 -16.71 -9.91 -8.92
CA ARG A 189 -17.19 -9.92 -7.54
C ARG A 189 -16.46 -10.97 -6.70
N ASP A 190 -16.41 -12.22 -7.17
CA ASP A 190 -15.78 -13.33 -6.43
C ASP A 190 -14.28 -13.08 -6.18
N ARG A 191 -13.58 -12.55 -7.20
CA ARG A 191 -12.19 -12.13 -7.04
C ARG A 191 -12.07 -10.99 -6.02
N THR A 192 -12.90 -9.95 -6.10
CA THR A 192 -12.85 -8.80 -5.19
C THR A 192 -13.02 -9.25 -3.73
N VAL A 193 -14.01 -10.06 -3.41
CA VAL A 193 -14.29 -10.46 -2.02
C VAL A 193 -13.24 -11.39 -1.41
N THR A 194 -12.42 -12.05 -2.22
CA THR A 194 -11.35 -12.95 -1.75
C THR A 194 -9.99 -12.29 -1.66
N SER A 195 -9.76 -11.21 -2.42
CA SER A 195 -8.41 -10.63 -2.57
C SER A 195 -8.28 -9.20 -2.05
N HIS A 196 -9.39 -8.50 -1.79
CA HIS A 196 -9.38 -7.11 -1.33
C HIS A 196 -10.10 -6.92 0.01
N MET A 197 -9.73 -5.87 0.71
CA MET A 197 -10.28 -5.53 2.02
C MET A 197 -11.59 -4.73 1.87
N SER A 198 -12.70 -5.29 2.37
CA SER A 198 -13.96 -4.57 2.48
C SER A 198 -13.89 -3.49 3.57
N LEU A 199 -14.85 -2.58 3.59
CA LEU A 199 -15.02 -1.60 4.67
C LEU A 199 -15.14 -2.29 6.05
N ASP A 200 -15.93 -3.36 6.14
CA ASP A 200 -16.14 -4.11 7.38
C ASP A 200 -14.84 -4.79 7.85
N ASN A 201 -14.10 -5.42 6.91
CA ASN A 201 -12.80 -6.01 7.23
C ASN A 201 -11.78 -4.94 7.62
N CYS A 202 -11.75 -3.80 6.93
CA CYS A 202 -10.87 -2.68 7.28
C CYS A 202 -11.10 -2.21 8.72
N ILE A 203 -12.35 -2.01 9.12
CA ILE A 203 -12.73 -1.64 10.48
C ILE A 203 -12.32 -2.75 11.47
N HIS A 204 -12.59 -4.02 11.14
CA HIS A 204 -12.20 -5.15 11.98
C HIS A 204 -10.68 -5.22 12.21
N GLU A 205 -9.89 -5.15 11.14
CA GLU A 205 -8.43 -5.21 11.20
C GLU A 205 -7.82 -4.03 12.00
N LEU A 206 -8.37 -2.84 11.81
CA LEU A 206 -7.95 -1.65 12.54
C LEU A 206 -8.26 -1.74 14.05
N THR A 207 -9.41 -2.30 14.41
CA THR A 207 -9.85 -2.33 15.82
C THR A 207 -9.34 -3.55 16.59
N HIS A 208 -9.03 -4.67 15.92
CA HIS A 208 -8.63 -5.93 16.56
C HIS A 208 -7.16 -6.31 16.33
N LYS A 209 -6.63 -6.04 15.13
CA LYS A 209 -5.25 -6.41 14.78
C LYS A 209 -4.27 -5.24 14.78
N THR A 210 -4.71 -4.06 15.22
CA THR A 210 -3.84 -2.89 15.29
C THR A 210 -3.94 -2.24 16.66
N ASP A 211 -2.79 -1.91 17.26
CA ASP A 211 -2.78 -1.06 18.42
C ASP A 211 -2.89 0.40 17.98
N LEU A 212 -4.03 0.99 18.24
CA LEU A 212 -4.33 2.37 17.84
C LEU A 212 -3.87 3.43 18.85
N GLY A 213 -3.26 3.04 19.99
CA GLY A 213 -2.91 3.97 21.08
C GLY A 213 -2.20 5.23 20.55
N ASP A 214 -1.08 5.05 19.88
CA ASP A 214 -0.22 6.13 19.35
C ASP A 214 -0.56 6.55 17.91
N VAL A 215 -1.51 5.87 17.25
CA VAL A 215 -1.91 6.18 15.87
C VAL A 215 -2.61 7.54 15.83
N ARG A 216 -2.11 8.44 15.01
CA ARG A 216 -2.65 9.80 14.84
C ARG A 216 -3.59 9.90 13.64
N ARG A 217 -3.29 9.16 12.58
CA ARG A 217 -4.06 9.20 11.33
C ARG A 217 -4.10 7.84 10.64
N ILE A 218 -5.19 7.62 9.95
CA ILE A 218 -5.40 6.48 9.07
C ILE A 218 -5.65 7.05 7.68
N VAL A 219 -4.94 6.55 6.68
CA VAL A 219 -5.15 6.88 5.27
C VAL A 219 -5.73 5.65 4.60
N LEU A 220 -6.97 5.75 4.13
CA LEU A 220 -7.62 4.70 3.36
C LEU A 220 -7.13 4.80 1.92
N ILE A 221 -6.57 3.71 1.40
CA ILE A 221 -5.95 3.62 0.08
C ILE A 221 -6.66 2.58 -0.78
N HIS A 222 -6.35 2.56 -2.07
CA HIS A 222 -6.80 1.54 -3.04
C HIS A 222 -8.31 1.32 -3.06
N GLY A 223 -9.09 2.40 -3.02
CA GLY A 223 -10.56 2.33 -3.15
C GLY A 223 -11.00 2.00 -4.58
N SER A 224 -12.04 1.17 -4.71
CA SER A 224 -12.67 0.88 -5.99
C SER A 224 -13.52 2.08 -6.45
N ASP A 225 -13.39 2.47 -7.71
CA ASP A 225 -14.20 3.57 -8.27
C ASP A 225 -15.70 3.25 -8.28
N ASP A 226 -16.06 2.00 -8.56
CA ASP A 226 -17.46 1.57 -8.67
C ASP A 226 -18.07 1.13 -7.35
N ASN A 227 -17.27 0.52 -6.45
CA ASN A 227 -17.76 -0.23 -5.29
C ASN A 227 -17.42 0.44 -3.95
N SER A 228 -16.95 1.70 -3.96
CA SER A 228 -16.65 2.46 -2.75
C SER A 228 -17.51 3.72 -2.62
N ASP A 229 -17.61 4.23 -1.39
CA ASP A 229 -18.11 5.56 -1.05
C ASP A 229 -17.10 6.22 -0.11
N PRO A 230 -16.19 7.06 -0.64
CA PRO A 230 -15.14 7.69 0.16
C PRO A 230 -15.66 8.48 1.37
N GLY A 231 -16.80 9.13 1.22
CA GLY A 231 -17.42 9.90 2.31
C GLY A 231 -17.94 9.00 3.42
N ARG A 232 -18.60 7.90 3.07
CA ARG A 232 -19.07 6.87 4.00
C ARG A 232 -17.89 6.18 4.68
N PHE A 233 -16.90 5.74 3.92
CA PHE A 233 -15.71 5.04 4.44
C PHE A 233 -14.99 5.89 5.48
N LYS A 234 -14.75 7.15 5.16
CA LYS A 234 -14.15 8.10 6.10
C LYS A 234 -14.93 8.19 7.40
N ARG A 235 -16.27 8.36 7.33
CA ARG A 235 -17.11 8.50 8.52
C ARG A 235 -17.15 7.24 9.37
N GLU A 236 -17.34 6.08 8.76
CA GLU A 236 -17.49 4.81 9.49
C GLU A 236 -16.17 4.37 10.14
N VAL A 237 -15.05 4.47 9.42
CA VAL A 237 -13.72 4.15 9.98
C VAL A 237 -13.35 5.14 11.10
N ALA A 238 -13.63 6.44 10.94
CA ALA A 238 -13.39 7.41 11.99
C ALA A 238 -14.25 7.16 13.24
N ALA A 239 -15.51 6.79 13.08
CA ALA A 239 -16.42 6.47 14.19
C ALA A 239 -15.95 5.21 14.93
N ALA A 240 -15.50 4.16 14.21
CA ALA A 240 -15.05 2.90 14.80
C ALA A 240 -13.71 3.03 15.53
N THR A 241 -12.80 3.86 15.02
CA THR A 241 -11.42 3.94 15.53
C THR A 241 -11.15 5.13 16.44
N GLY A 242 -11.97 6.17 16.38
CA GLY A 242 -11.73 7.45 17.06
C GLY A 242 -10.53 8.22 16.51
N LYS A 243 -10.06 7.91 15.29
CA LYS A 243 -8.86 8.51 14.70
C LYS A 243 -9.19 9.45 13.55
N THR A 244 -8.24 10.33 13.21
CA THR A 244 -8.32 11.13 11.99
C THR A 244 -8.19 10.22 10.77
N VAL A 245 -9.21 10.21 9.89
CA VAL A 245 -9.25 9.38 8.69
C VAL A 245 -9.21 10.27 7.45
N ILE A 246 -8.35 9.91 6.51
CA ILE A 246 -8.19 10.55 5.21
C ILE A 246 -8.43 9.48 4.15
N VAL A 247 -9.21 9.78 3.12
CA VAL A 247 -9.29 8.91 1.94
C VAL A 247 -8.32 9.43 0.90
N ALA A 248 -7.44 8.55 0.44
CA ALA A 248 -6.42 8.89 -0.54
C ALA A 248 -7.04 9.27 -1.89
N GLN A 249 -6.56 10.36 -2.45
CA GLN A 249 -6.92 10.80 -3.80
C GLN A 249 -5.65 11.17 -4.56
N ALA A 250 -5.59 10.85 -5.84
CA ALA A 250 -4.46 11.19 -6.69
C ALA A 250 -4.17 12.71 -6.67
N GLY A 251 -2.91 13.07 -6.55
CA GLY A 251 -2.44 14.45 -6.45
C GLY A 251 -2.49 15.07 -5.04
N MET A 252 -2.99 14.36 -4.03
CA MET A 252 -2.96 14.85 -2.64
C MET A 252 -1.54 14.88 -2.07
N THR A 253 -1.27 15.90 -1.24
CA THR A 253 -0.11 15.94 -0.35
C THR A 253 -0.59 16.16 1.07
N ILE A 254 -0.11 15.36 2.00
CA ILE A 254 -0.52 15.34 3.41
C ILE A 254 0.71 15.59 4.27
N ASP A 255 0.60 16.46 5.28
CA ASP A 255 1.61 16.58 6.31
C ASP A 255 1.66 15.31 7.15
N PHE A 256 2.83 14.66 7.20
CA PHE A 256 3.00 13.32 7.75
C PHE A 256 3.97 13.28 8.93
N ASN A 257 4.19 14.42 9.57
CA ASN A 257 5.06 14.56 10.74
C ASN A 257 4.53 13.84 11.97
N ASN A 258 5.47 13.36 12.79
CA ASN A 258 5.19 12.83 14.13
C ASN A 258 5.26 13.94 15.21
N LYS A 259 5.71 15.14 14.89
CA LYS A 259 5.73 16.26 15.84
C LYS A 259 4.35 16.90 15.97
N PRO A 260 3.78 17.05 17.18
CA PRO A 260 2.68 17.97 17.38
C PRO A 260 3.24 19.39 17.27
N PHE A 261 2.80 20.14 16.29
CA PHE A 261 3.07 21.57 16.06
C PHE A 261 4.49 22.09 16.32
#